data_f49508d399d4f5ea70c407cb6b54e512
#
_entry.id   f49508d399d4f5ea70c407cb6b54e512
#
_cell.length_a   1.000
_cell.length_b   1.000
_cell.length_c   1.000
_cell.angle_alpha   90.00
_cell.angle_beta   90.00
_cell.angle_gamma   90.00
#
_symmetry.space_group_name_H-M   'P 1'
#
loop_
_entity.id
_entity.type
_entity.pdbx_description
1 polymer ?
#
loop_
_entity_poly.entity_id
_entity_poly.type
_entity_poly.pdbx_seq_one_letter_code
_entity_poly.pdbx_strand_id
1 'polypeptide(L)' 'MCMSRIHQVVGPAGSGWVDVQDLGGRVHRVSLLALDGPVPGAGEWLVVHSGYAIARAEKADAEALAAEIRP' A
#
# COMPACT_ATOMS: atom_id res chain seq x y z
N MET A 1 17.84 5.52 -0.73
CA MET A 1 17.21 5.64 0.59
C MET A 1 15.86 4.97 0.58
N CYS A 2 15.66 3.98 1.44
CA CYS A 2 14.40 3.26 1.53
C CYS A 2 13.45 4.02 2.43
N MET A 3 12.26 4.32 1.92
CA MET A 3 11.25 5.01 2.70
C MET A 3 9.95 4.23 2.57
N SER A 4 9.27 4.10 3.70
CA SER A 4 7.93 3.52 3.69
C SER A 4 6.97 4.47 2.99
N ARG A 5 6.08 3.91 2.18
CA ARG A 5 5.10 4.69 1.44
C ARG A 5 3.72 4.09 1.58
N ILE A 6 2.73 4.95 1.53
CA ILE A 6 1.33 4.52 1.59
C ILE A 6 0.85 4.28 0.17
N HIS A 7 0.28 3.10 -0.05
CA HIS A 7 -0.27 2.70 -1.35
C HIS A 7 -1.69 2.20 -1.16
N GLN A 8 -2.51 2.38 -2.16
CA GLN A 8 -3.89 1.89 -2.14
C GLN A 8 -3.98 0.54 -2.85
N VAL A 9 -4.66 -0.40 -2.23
CA VAL A 9 -4.85 -1.73 -2.83
C VAL A 9 -5.78 -1.62 -4.04
N VAL A 10 -5.32 -2.15 -5.17
CA VAL A 10 -6.12 -2.25 -6.39
C VAL A 10 -6.91 -3.56 -6.40
N GLY A 11 -6.25 -4.65 -6.00
CA GLY A 11 -6.90 -5.95 -5.96
C GLY A 11 -5.90 -7.07 -5.69
N PRO A 12 -6.40 -8.30 -5.59
CA PRO A 12 -5.52 -9.45 -5.36
C PRO A 12 -4.65 -9.73 -6.58
N ALA A 13 -3.43 -10.21 -6.33
CA ALA A 13 -2.48 -10.55 -7.38
C ALA A 13 -2.00 -12.00 -7.27
N GLY A 14 -2.72 -12.83 -6.50
CA GLY A 14 -2.38 -14.21 -6.28
C GLY A 14 -2.24 -14.49 -4.79
N SER A 15 -1.89 -15.73 -4.45
CA SER A 15 -1.75 -16.12 -3.05
C SER A 15 -0.56 -15.40 -2.42
N GLY A 16 -0.82 -14.60 -1.41
CA GLY A 16 0.20 -13.88 -0.69
C GLY A 16 0.70 -12.59 -1.36
N TRP A 17 0.01 -12.13 -2.42
CA TRP A 17 0.39 -10.93 -3.17
C TRP A 17 -0.83 -10.06 -3.43
N VAL A 18 -0.61 -8.76 -3.48
CA VAL A 18 -1.64 -7.81 -3.92
C VAL A 18 -1.02 -6.78 -4.86
N ASP A 19 -1.85 -6.25 -5.74
CA ASP A 19 -1.47 -5.11 -6.57
C ASP A 19 -1.90 -3.85 -5.83
N VAL A 20 -1.00 -2.90 -5.75
CA VAL A 20 -1.25 -1.62 -5.09
C VAL A 20 -0.88 -0.48 -6.03
N GLN A 21 -1.51 0.66 -5.84
CA GLN A 21 -1.23 1.86 -6.61
C GLN A 21 -0.59 2.90 -5.70
N ASP A 22 0.54 3.45 -6.12
CA ASP A 22 1.20 4.50 -5.36
C ASP A 22 0.51 5.85 -5.59
N LEU A 23 0.96 6.87 -4.89
CA LEU A 23 0.34 8.20 -4.99
C LEU A 23 0.59 8.87 -6.33
N GLY A 24 1.56 8.37 -7.09
CA GLY A 24 1.80 8.82 -8.46
C GLY A 24 1.01 8.09 -9.52
N GLY A 25 0.18 7.11 -9.13
CA GLY A 25 -0.66 6.36 -10.04
C GLY A 25 -0.05 5.09 -10.60
N ARG A 26 1.17 4.73 -10.20
CA ARG A 26 1.81 3.51 -10.67
C ARG A 26 1.34 2.31 -9.87
N VAL A 27 1.17 1.19 -10.55
CA VAL A 27 0.74 -0.06 -9.94
C VAL A 27 1.96 -0.92 -9.65
N HIS A 28 2.01 -1.47 -8.45
CA HIS A 28 3.09 -2.35 -8.00
C HIS A 28 2.49 -3.61 -7.40
N ARG A 29 3.24 -4.71 -7.48
CA ARG A 29 2.86 -5.94 -6.79
C ARG A 29 3.69 -6.04 -5.53
N VAL A 30 3.02 -6.24 -4.39
CA VAL A 30 3.69 -6.32 -3.10
C VAL A 30 3.34 -7.61 -2.39
N SER A 31 4.29 -8.07 -1.57
CA SER A 31 4.14 -9.29 -0.80
C SER A 31 3.39 -9.02 0.50
N LEU A 32 2.55 -9.96 0.91
CA LEU A 32 1.82 -9.90 2.18
C LEU A 32 2.50 -10.70 3.28
N LEU A 33 3.72 -11.20 3.04
CA LEU A 33 4.42 -12.03 4.04
C LEU A 33 4.63 -11.33 5.37
N ALA A 34 4.83 -10.02 5.35
CA ALA A 34 5.09 -9.24 6.56
C ALA A 34 3.82 -8.66 7.17
N LEU A 35 2.68 -8.88 6.56
CA LEU A 35 1.40 -8.32 7.02
C LEU A 35 0.56 -9.39 7.68
N ASP A 36 0.18 -9.16 8.92
CA ASP A 36 -0.70 -10.06 9.65
C ASP A 36 -2.17 -9.74 9.35
N GLY A 37 -3.01 -10.76 9.56
CA GLY A 37 -4.46 -10.60 9.42
C GLY A 37 -4.97 -10.97 8.04
N PRO A 38 -6.23 -10.66 7.74
CA PRO A 38 -6.85 -11.03 6.47
C PRO A 38 -6.25 -10.27 5.30
N VAL A 39 -6.43 -10.82 4.10
CA VAL A 39 -5.97 -10.17 2.87
C VAL A 39 -6.67 -8.83 2.71
N PRO A 40 -5.93 -7.74 2.46
CA PRO A 40 -6.55 -6.43 2.26
C PRO A 40 -7.44 -6.43 1.01
N GLY A 41 -8.58 -5.77 1.13
CA GLY A 41 -9.48 -5.61 0.00
C GLY A 41 -9.16 -4.40 -0.84
N ALA A 42 -9.70 -4.35 -2.05
CA ALA A 42 -9.53 -3.21 -2.94
C ALA A 42 -10.01 -1.93 -2.26
N GLY A 43 -9.23 -0.87 -2.38
CA GLY A 43 -9.51 0.41 -1.76
C GLY A 43 -8.88 0.60 -0.40
N GLU A 44 -8.39 -0.45 0.25
CA GLU A 44 -7.67 -0.32 1.52
C GLU A 44 -6.29 0.30 1.28
N TRP A 45 -5.77 0.91 2.33
CA TRP A 45 -4.46 1.56 2.28
C TRP A 45 -3.45 0.75 3.06
N LEU A 46 -2.24 0.61 2.51
CA LEU A 46 -1.16 -0.15 3.12
C LEU A 46 0.10 0.69 3.17
N VAL A 47 0.89 0.49 4.22
CA VAL A 47 2.25 0.99 4.26
C VAL A 47 3.14 -0.04 3.59
N VAL A 48 3.86 0.37 2.55
CA VAL A 48 4.70 -0.51 1.74
C VAL A 48 6.16 -0.09 1.89
N HIS A 49 7.04 -1.06 2.07
CA HIS A 49 8.46 -0.84 2.18
C HIS A 49 9.20 -1.96 1.47
N SER A 50 10.05 -1.59 0.51
CA SER A 50 10.88 -2.54 -0.25
C SER A 50 10.10 -3.70 -0.87
N GLY A 51 8.90 -3.43 -1.37
CA GLY A 51 8.08 -4.45 -2.00
C GLY A 51 7.25 -5.31 -1.05
N TYR A 52 7.24 -4.96 0.24
CA TYR A 52 6.44 -5.67 1.25
C TYR A 52 5.41 -4.74 1.87
N ALA A 53 4.19 -5.23 2.03
CA ALA A 53 3.19 -4.54 2.84
C ALA A 53 3.53 -4.83 4.30
N ILE A 54 3.80 -3.79 5.08
CA ILE A 54 4.25 -3.96 6.47
C ILE A 54 3.21 -3.56 7.49
N ALA A 55 2.22 -2.77 7.10
CA ALA A 55 1.16 -2.33 8.01
C ALA A 55 -0.04 -1.85 7.22
N ARG A 56 -1.18 -1.81 7.88
CA ARG A 56 -2.39 -1.22 7.32
C ARG A 56 -2.42 0.26 7.70
N ALA A 57 -2.83 1.10 6.75
CA ALA A 57 -2.96 2.53 6.98
C ALA A 57 -4.43 2.92 6.91
N GLU A 58 -4.79 3.99 7.57
CA GLU A 58 -6.14 4.52 7.49
C GLU A 58 -6.23 5.54 6.37
N LYS A 59 -7.43 5.72 5.84
CA LYS A 59 -7.67 6.67 4.76
C LYS A 59 -7.23 8.07 5.14
N ALA A 60 -7.46 8.49 6.37
CA ALA A 60 -7.08 9.81 6.83
C ALA A 60 -5.55 10.01 6.77
N ASP A 61 -4.79 8.98 7.11
CA ASP A 61 -3.32 9.04 7.04
C ASP A 61 -2.85 9.15 5.60
N ALA A 62 -3.48 8.40 4.70
CA ALA A 62 -3.14 8.44 3.28
C ALA A 62 -3.46 9.80 2.67
N GLU A 63 -4.58 10.39 3.03
CA GLU A 63 -4.98 11.71 2.53
C GLU A 63 -4.03 12.79 3.04
N ALA A 64 -3.61 12.71 4.29
CA ALA A 64 -2.67 13.66 4.85
C ALA A 64 -1.32 13.58 4.13
N LEU A 65 -0.82 12.38 3.86
CA LEU A 65 0.42 12.19 3.13
C LEU A 65 0.31 12.70 1.69
N ALA A 66 -0.79 12.41 1.03
CA ALA A 66 -1.01 12.89 -0.33
C ALA A 66 -1.04 14.42 -0.40
N ALA A 67 -1.63 15.07 0.60
CA ALA A 67 -1.66 16.53 0.67
C ALA A 67 -0.26 17.12 0.85
N GLU A 68 0.61 16.45 1.60
CA GLU A 68 1.98 16.91 1.79
C GLU A 68 2.84 16.77 0.54
N ILE A 69 2.55 15.78 -0.30
CA ILE A 69 3.31 15.51 -1.52
C ILE A 69 2.93 16.48 -2.64
N ARG A 70 1.73 16.99 -2.63
CA ARG A 70 1.26 17.90 -3.66
C ARG A 70 2.05 19.20 -3.66
N PRO A 71 2.46 19.65 -4.85
CA PRO A 71 3.13 20.95 -4.96
C PRO A 71 2.20 22.11 -4.66
#